data_0f5e6b064b15df2a0cb2ee6b1299bb56
#
_entry.id   0f5e6b064b15df2a0cb2ee6b1299bb56
#
_cell.length_a   1.000
_cell.length_b   1.000
_cell.length_c   1.000
_cell.angle_alpha   90.00
_cell.angle_beta   90.00
_cell.angle_gamma   90.00
#
_symmetry.space_group_name_H-M   'P 1'
#
loop_
_entity.id
_entity.type
_entity.pdbx_description
1 polymer ?
#
loop_
_entity_poly.entity_id
_entity_poly.type
_entity_poly.pdbx_seq_one_letter_code
_entity_poly.pdbx_strand_id
1 'polypeptide(L)'
;MAETKKKAAPKAPAKAAAKPAAKAAPKAAAIKPGGVGRIARVTGPVVDIEFPHDAIPEIYNALTTVIDLNGEKTTLTLEVAQHLGDDLVRAIALKPTDGLVRGGLVQDTGAPISVPVGDVTKGRVFNVVGEVLNGKPGEKIVVNETWPIHRQPPSFDQLESKTQMFETGIKSI
;
A
#
# COMPACT_ATOMS: atom_id res chain seq x y z
N MET A 1 -11.65 -39.54 -71.20
CA MET A 1 -12.17 -38.39 -70.42
C MET A 1 -12.71 -38.89 -69.10
N ALA A 2 -12.03 -38.71 -68.03
CA ALA A 2 -12.54 -38.93 -66.68
C ALA A 2 -11.69 -38.08 -65.74
N GLU A 3 -12.26 -36.98 -65.25
CA GLU A 3 -11.67 -36.12 -64.25
C GLU A 3 -11.71 -36.78 -62.86
N THR A 4 -10.58 -36.96 -62.24
CA THR A 4 -10.45 -37.42 -60.86
C THR A 4 -10.42 -36.22 -59.94
N LYS A 5 -11.57 -35.92 -59.26
CA LYS A 5 -11.71 -34.98 -58.17
C LYS A 5 -10.92 -35.42 -56.96
N LYS A 6 -9.86 -34.68 -56.63
CA LYS A 6 -9.06 -34.86 -55.41
C LYS A 6 -9.81 -34.30 -54.19
N LYS A 7 -10.25 -35.22 -53.31
CA LYS A 7 -11.00 -34.93 -52.10
C LYS A 7 -10.04 -34.36 -51.03
N ALA A 8 -10.25 -33.10 -50.65
CA ALA A 8 -9.48 -32.46 -49.61
C ALA A 8 -9.89 -33.02 -48.22
N ALA A 9 -8.91 -33.37 -47.39
CA ALA A 9 -9.10 -33.80 -46.00
C ALA A 9 -9.49 -32.63 -45.08
N PRO A 10 -10.36 -32.85 -44.07
CA PRO A 10 -10.75 -31.78 -43.15
C PRO A 10 -9.61 -31.47 -42.17
N LYS A 11 -9.30 -30.19 -42.09
CA LYS A 11 -8.37 -29.60 -41.12
C LYS A 11 -8.96 -29.71 -39.70
N ALA A 12 -8.27 -30.35 -38.80
CA ALA A 12 -8.62 -30.41 -37.36
C ALA A 12 -8.59 -29.02 -36.74
N PRO A 13 -9.52 -28.70 -35.80
CA PRO A 13 -9.50 -27.41 -35.14
C PRO A 13 -8.35 -27.34 -34.15
N ALA A 14 -7.56 -26.28 -34.23
CA ALA A 14 -6.51 -25.96 -33.30
C ALA A 14 -7.11 -25.74 -31.90
N LYS A 15 -6.67 -26.54 -30.95
CA LYS A 15 -7.01 -26.48 -29.54
C LYS A 15 -6.44 -25.14 -29.00
N ALA A 16 -7.30 -24.15 -28.79
CA ALA A 16 -6.94 -22.92 -28.12
C ALA A 16 -6.44 -23.23 -26.70
N ALA A 17 -5.18 -22.93 -26.44
CA ALA A 17 -4.62 -22.99 -25.11
C ALA A 17 -5.35 -21.98 -24.21
N ALA A 18 -6.09 -22.49 -23.23
CA ALA A 18 -6.72 -21.68 -22.21
C ALA A 18 -5.64 -20.95 -21.41
N LYS A 19 -5.64 -19.62 -21.47
CA LYS A 19 -4.88 -18.77 -20.54
C LYS A 19 -5.26 -19.17 -19.11
N PRO A 20 -4.30 -19.37 -18.19
CA PRO A 20 -4.63 -19.56 -16.79
C PRO A 20 -5.34 -18.31 -16.29
N ALA A 21 -6.56 -18.48 -15.77
CA ALA A 21 -7.31 -17.43 -15.14
C ALA A 21 -6.48 -16.88 -13.96
N ALA A 22 -6.07 -15.62 -14.06
CA ALA A 22 -5.50 -14.90 -12.94
C ALA A 22 -6.51 -14.95 -11.79
N LYS A 23 -6.16 -15.60 -10.68
CA LYS A 23 -6.94 -15.56 -9.45
C LYS A 23 -7.12 -14.10 -9.09
N ALA A 24 -8.38 -13.66 -9.02
CA ALA A 24 -8.73 -12.32 -8.60
C ALA A 24 -8.00 -11.97 -7.30
N ALA A 25 -7.31 -10.84 -7.30
CA ALA A 25 -6.75 -10.25 -6.09
C ALA A 25 -7.86 -10.11 -5.04
N PRO A 26 -7.56 -10.31 -3.75
CA PRO A 26 -8.55 -10.14 -2.71
C PRO A 26 -9.13 -8.73 -2.82
N LYS A 27 -10.46 -8.63 -2.99
CA LYS A 27 -11.17 -7.36 -2.90
C LYS A 27 -10.72 -6.67 -1.63
N ALA A 28 -10.22 -5.44 -1.76
CA ALA A 28 -9.92 -4.60 -0.61
C ALA A 28 -11.15 -4.63 0.32
N ALA A 29 -10.96 -5.18 1.52
CA ALA A 29 -11.99 -5.15 2.55
C ALA A 29 -12.38 -3.69 2.75
N ALA A 30 -13.68 -3.41 2.84
CA ALA A 30 -14.16 -2.06 3.12
C ALA A 30 -13.51 -1.59 4.42
N ILE A 31 -12.62 -0.61 4.32
CA ILE A 31 -11.87 -0.03 5.43
C ILE A 31 -12.92 0.62 6.34
N LYS A 32 -13.09 0.08 7.54
CA LYS A 32 -13.86 0.75 8.58
C LYS A 32 -12.99 1.88 9.10
N PRO A 33 -13.45 3.14 9.10
CA PRO A 33 -12.69 4.21 9.73
C PRO A 33 -12.42 3.81 11.19
N GLY A 34 -11.15 3.80 11.56
CA GLY A 34 -10.70 3.46 12.91
C GLY A 34 -11.06 4.55 13.91
N GLY A 35 -10.69 4.34 15.15
CA GLY A 35 -10.95 5.25 16.26
C GLY A 35 -10.21 6.59 16.13
N VAL A 36 -10.61 7.54 16.94
CA VAL A 36 -9.93 8.82 17.12
C VAL A 36 -9.19 8.81 18.44
N GLY A 37 -7.87 8.97 18.38
CA GLY A 37 -7.01 9.08 19.56
C GLY A 37 -6.57 10.52 19.83
N ARG A 38 -5.81 10.68 20.91
CA ARG A 38 -5.20 11.95 21.31
C ARG A 38 -3.71 11.77 21.59
N ILE A 39 -2.91 12.71 21.13
CA ILE A 39 -1.46 12.72 21.38
C ILE A 39 -1.21 12.87 22.89
N ALA A 40 -0.60 11.86 23.49
CA ALA A 40 -0.19 11.85 24.89
C ALA A 40 1.22 12.44 25.06
N ARG A 41 2.15 12.05 24.17
CA ARG A 41 3.56 12.48 24.23
C ARG A 41 4.19 12.46 22.83
N VAL A 42 5.10 13.41 22.60
CA VAL A 42 5.94 13.47 21.39
C VAL A 42 7.40 13.45 21.83
N THR A 43 8.18 12.57 21.22
CA THR A 43 9.62 12.42 21.50
C THR A 43 10.37 12.22 20.19
N GLY A 44 10.77 13.31 19.54
CA GLY A 44 11.32 13.25 18.18
C GLY A 44 10.30 12.64 17.21
N PRO A 45 10.67 11.63 16.42
CA PRO A 45 9.74 10.99 15.47
C PRO A 45 8.74 10.02 16.16
N VAL A 46 8.91 9.75 17.44
CA VAL A 46 8.06 8.81 18.19
C VAL A 46 6.94 9.58 18.88
N VAL A 47 5.71 9.15 18.64
CA VAL A 47 4.49 9.76 19.18
C VAL A 47 3.70 8.68 19.92
N ASP A 48 3.46 8.91 21.21
CA ASP A 48 2.58 8.05 22.01
C ASP A 48 1.17 8.67 21.97
N ILE A 49 0.18 7.85 21.64
CA ILE A 49 -1.20 8.27 21.37
C ILE A 49 -2.13 7.42 22.24
N GLU A 50 -3.06 8.08 22.90
CA GLU A 50 -4.11 7.43 23.71
C GLU A 50 -5.36 7.26 22.86
N PHE A 51 -5.87 6.04 22.79
CA PHE A 51 -7.11 5.69 22.08
C PHE A 51 -8.17 5.21 23.08
N PRO A 52 -9.47 5.32 22.75
CA PRO A 52 -10.51 4.63 23.51
C PRO A 52 -10.25 3.11 23.50
N HIS A 53 -10.55 2.43 24.58
CA HIS A 53 -10.29 1.00 24.78
C HIS A 53 -10.87 0.09 23.68
N ASP A 54 -12.02 0.46 23.14
CA ASP A 54 -12.73 -0.26 22.08
C ASP A 54 -12.30 0.13 20.65
N ALA A 55 -11.36 1.07 20.54
CA ALA A 55 -10.94 1.64 19.24
C ALA A 55 -9.42 1.70 19.08
N ILE A 56 -8.71 0.80 19.71
CA ILE A 56 -7.24 0.69 19.60
C ILE A 56 -6.88 0.22 18.19
N PRO A 57 -6.03 0.96 17.45
CA PRO A 57 -5.61 0.59 16.11
C PRO A 57 -4.73 -0.67 16.10
N GLU A 58 -4.78 -1.43 15.02
CA GLU A 58 -3.88 -2.57 14.83
C GLU A 58 -2.44 -2.10 14.55
N ILE A 59 -1.48 -2.99 14.83
CA ILE A 59 -0.06 -2.76 14.50
C ILE A 59 0.07 -2.59 12.98
N TYR A 60 0.91 -1.66 12.56
CA TYR A 60 1.13 -1.21 11.17
C TYR A 60 0.00 -0.38 10.56
N ASN A 61 -1.10 -0.11 11.26
CA ASN A 61 -2.09 0.83 10.77
C ASN A 61 -1.49 2.22 10.57
N ALA A 62 -1.93 2.87 9.51
CA ALA A 62 -1.63 4.27 9.24
C ALA A 62 -2.55 5.17 10.09
N LEU A 63 -1.96 6.09 10.78
CA LEU A 63 -2.66 7.13 11.53
C LEU A 63 -2.42 8.47 10.86
N THR A 64 -3.41 9.34 10.88
CA THR A 64 -3.31 10.68 10.30
C THR A 64 -3.63 11.75 11.33
N THR A 65 -2.85 12.82 11.33
CA THR A 65 -3.12 14.02 12.11
C THR A 65 -2.81 15.27 11.30
N VAL A 66 -3.42 16.37 11.64
CA VAL A 66 -3.17 17.65 11.00
C VAL A 66 -2.25 18.47 11.90
N ILE A 67 -1.14 18.91 11.34
CA ILE A 67 -0.22 19.86 11.99
C ILE A 67 -0.41 21.25 11.37
N ASP A 68 -0.27 22.27 12.17
CA ASP A 68 -0.28 23.68 11.73
C ASP A 68 1.12 24.26 11.96
N LEU A 69 1.80 24.56 10.87
CA LEU A 69 3.10 25.20 10.88
C LEU A 69 2.95 26.61 10.29
N ASN A 70 2.96 27.61 11.14
CA ASN A 70 2.89 29.02 10.73
C ASN A 70 1.65 29.37 9.86
N GLY A 71 0.51 28.70 10.11
CA GLY A 71 -0.72 28.90 9.35
C GLY A 71 -0.88 27.97 8.14
N GLU A 72 0.12 27.15 7.83
CA GLU A 72 0.02 26.11 6.81
C GLU A 72 -0.36 24.76 7.44
N LYS A 73 -1.53 24.26 7.06
CA LYS A 73 -2.03 22.96 7.54
C LYS A 73 -1.50 21.84 6.67
N THR A 74 -0.74 20.97 7.27
CA THR A 74 -0.16 19.80 6.61
C THR A 74 -0.62 18.51 7.28
N THR A 75 -0.92 17.49 6.49
CA THR A 75 -1.21 16.16 7.03
C THR A 75 0.07 15.42 7.34
N LEU A 76 0.17 14.96 8.59
CA LEU A 76 1.22 14.07 9.05
C LEU A 76 0.67 12.66 9.13
N THR A 77 1.36 11.72 8.49
CA THR A 77 1.08 10.30 8.58
C THR A 77 2.04 9.66 9.58
N LEU A 78 1.48 8.82 10.46
CA LEU A 78 2.24 8.02 11.42
C LEU A 78 1.90 6.54 11.18
N GLU A 79 2.77 5.65 11.60
CA GLU A 79 2.54 4.20 11.58
C GLU A 79 2.57 3.65 12.98
N VAL A 80 1.60 2.81 13.32
CA VAL A 80 1.54 2.10 14.61
C VAL A 80 2.68 1.10 14.68
N ALA A 81 3.61 1.31 15.62
CA ALA A 81 4.76 0.44 15.83
C ALA A 81 4.54 -0.56 16.96
N GLN A 82 3.85 -0.16 18.04
CA GLN A 82 3.72 -0.97 19.23
C GLN A 82 2.52 -0.54 20.09
N HIS A 83 1.88 -1.50 20.73
CA HIS A 83 0.95 -1.25 21.84
C HIS A 83 1.73 -1.22 23.15
N LEU A 84 1.53 -0.18 23.96
CA LEU A 84 2.21 -0.02 25.25
C LEU A 84 1.41 -0.55 26.44
N GLY A 85 0.12 -0.84 26.24
CA GLY A 85 -0.84 -1.09 27.30
C GLY A 85 -1.54 0.19 27.76
N ASP A 86 -2.53 0.08 28.62
CA ASP A 86 -3.29 1.21 29.17
C ASP A 86 -3.81 2.17 28.10
N ASP A 87 -4.36 1.59 27.01
CA ASP A 87 -4.93 2.32 25.86
C ASP A 87 -3.92 3.19 25.08
N LEU A 88 -2.62 3.04 25.39
CA LEU A 88 -1.54 3.78 24.73
C LEU A 88 -0.94 2.99 23.58
N VAL A 89 -0.80 3.68 22.46
CA VAL A 89 -0.20 3.18 21.24
C VAL A 89 1.01 4.03 20.88
N ARG A 90 2.12 3.38 20.57
CA ARG A 90 3.32 4.04 20.05
C ARG A 90 3.32 4.03 18.54
N ALA A 91 3.44 5.20 17.93
CA ALA A 91 3.52 5.38 16.51
C ALA A 91 4.81 6.12 16.10
N ILE A 92 5.24 5.89 14.87
CA ILE A 92 6.40 6.53 14.26
C ILE A 92 5.91 7.49 13.18
N ALA A 93 6.33 8.75 13.26
CA ALA A 93 6.01 9.76 12.28
C ALA A 93 6.90 9.63 11.03
N LEU A 94 6.28 9.72 9.85
CA LEU A 94 6.98 9.63 8.56
C LEU A 94 7.46 10.98 8.01
N LYS A 95 7.13 12.06 8.71
CA LYS A 95 7.59 13.44 8.44
C LYS A 95 7.99 14.08 9.78
N PRO A 96 8.67 15.23 9.77
CA PRO A 96 8.97 15.96 11.00
C PRO A 96 7.74 16.19 11.87
N THR A 97 7.92 16.11 13.16
CA THR A 97 6.85 16.23 14.17
C THR A 97 6.69 17.66 14.69
N ASP A 98 7.41 18.61 14.08
CA ASP A 98 7.30 20.02 14.43
C ASP A 98 5.85 20.50 14.28
N GLY A 99 5.36 21.23 15.27
CA GLY A 99 3.97 21.69 15.30
C GLY A 99 2.96 20.71 15.89
N LEU A 100 3.39 19.47 16.26
CA LEU A 100 2.52 18.59 17.03
C LEU A 100 2.35 19.10 18.46
N VAL A 101 1.11 19.09 18.90
CA VAL A 101 0.76 19.49 20.28
C VAL A 101 0.13 18.32 21.03
N ARG A 102 0.43 18.23 22.34
CA ARG A 102 -0.22 17.28 23.22
C ARG A 102 -1.73 17.51 23.22
N GLY A 103 -2.52 16.44 23.24
CA GLY A 103 -3.98 16.49 23.14
C GLY A 103 -4.53 16.66 21.71
N GLY A 104 -3.65 16.84 20.71
CA GLY A 104 -4.04 16.87 19.31
C GLY A 104 -4.75 15.59 18.88
N LEU A 105 -5.71 15.71 17.96
CA LEU A 105 -6.49 14.56 17.47
C LEU A 105 -5.70 13.78 16.41
N VAL A 106 -5.78 12.45 16.52
CA VAL A 106 -5.19 11.51 15.58
C VAL A 106 -6.27 10.54 15.13
N GLN A 107 -6.44 10.40 13.82
CA GLN A 107 -7.42 9.50 13.22
C GLN A 107 -6.73 8.22 12.75
N ASP A 108 -7.24 7.06 13.17
CA ASP A 108 -6.87 5.78 12.57
C ASP A 108 -7.55 5.64 11.21
N THR A 109 -6.79 5.24 10.20
CA THR A 109 -7.33 4.97 8.86
C THR A 109 -7.95 3.57 8.74
N GLY A 110 -7.71 2.69 9.72
CA GLY A 110 -8.15 1.30 9.72
C GLY A 110 -7.41 0.40 8.71
N ALA A 111 -6.31 0.88 8.14
CA ALA A 111 -5.50 0.14 7.17
C ALA A 111 -4.02 0.54 7.26
N PRO A 112 -3.11 -0.35 6.83
CA PRO A 112 -1.69 -0.02 6.73
C PRO A 112 -1.43 0.98 5.60
N ILE A 113 -0.27 1.63 5.67
CA ILE A 113 0.21 2.50 4.59
C ILE A 113 0.26 1.69 3.30
N SER A 114 -0.37 2.22 2.26
CA SER A 114 -0.45 1.56 0.96
C SER A 114 0.07 2.49 -0.13
N VAL A 115 0.75 1.90 -1.11
CA VAL A 115 1.35 2.63 -2.24
C VAL A 115 0.75 2.18 -3.56
N PRO A 116 0.67 3.05 -4.56
CA PRO A 116 0.20 2.68 -5.89
C PRO A 116 1.15 1.68 -6.54
N VAL A 117 0.60 0.74 -7.32
CA VAL A 117 1.37 -0.26 -8.06
C VAL A 117 0.89 -0.35 -9.50
N GLY A 118 1.69 -1.03 -10.35
CA GLY A 118 1.39 -1.23 -11.76
C GLY A 118 1.96 -0.16 -12.68
N ASP A 119 1.44 -0.08 -13.90
CA ASP A 119 1.97 0.77 -14.96
C ASP A 119 1.90 2.28 -14.65
N VAL A 120 0.99 2.68 -13.78
CA VAL A 120 0.81 4.07 -13.33
C VAL A 120 2.04 4.62 -12.60
N THR A 121 2.91 3.73 -12.08
CA THR A 121 4.11 4.13 -11.34
C THR A 121 5.32 4.39 -12.25
N LYS A 122 5.29 3.94 -13.50
CA LYS A 122 6.41 4.07 -14.42
C LYS A 122 6.72 5.53 -14.73
N GLY A 123 8.00 5.91 -14.62
CA GLY A 123 8.49 7.28 -14.87
C GLY A 123 8.08 8.30 -13.80
N ARG A 124 7.59 7.86 -12.65
CA ARG A 124 7.16 8.71 -11.53
C ARG A 124 8.04 8.55 -10.32
N VAL A 125 8.08 9.59 -9.50
CA VAL A 125 8.78 9.61 -8.21
C VAL A 125 7.72 9.78 -7.12
N PHE A 126 7.76 8.92 -6.13
CA PHE A 126 6.81 8.91 -5.01
C PHE A 126 7.51 9.20 -3.69
N ASN A 127 6.77 9.78 -2.76
CA ASN A 127 7.19 9.80 -1.36
C ASN A 127 6.77 8.49 -0.65
N VAL A 128 7.13 8.36 0.63
CA VAL A 128 6.85 7.16 1.43
C VAL A 128 5.37 6.86 1.65
N VAL A 129 4.49 7.83 1.45
CA VAL A 129 3.03 7.68 1.55
C VAL A 129 2.35 7.50 0.20
N GLY A 130 3.13 7.33 -0.88
CA GLY A 130 2.59 7.09 -2.23
C GLY A 130 2.10 8.34 -2.98
N GLU A 131 2.44 9.54 -2.53
CA GLU A 131 2.15 10.78 -3.24
C GLU A 131 3.22 11.04 -4.32
N VAL A 132 2.79 11.50 -5.50
CA VAL A 132 3.68 11.80 -6.62
C VAL A 132 4.42 13.11 -6.39
N LEU A 133 5.75 13.07 -6.51
CA LEU A 133 6.62 14.22 -6.33
C LEU A 133 6.98 14.94 -7.64
N ASN A 134 7.03 14.21 -8.77
CA ASN A 134 7.41 14.75 -10.08
C ASN A 134 6.22 15.03 -11.00
N GLY A 135 5.00 15.04 -10.47
CA GLY A 135 3.79 15.40 -11.19
C GLY A 135 3.61 16.90 -11.40
N LYS A 136 2.70 17.29 -12.29
CA LYS A 136 2.28 18.69 -12.43
C LYS A 136 1.47 19.10 -11.19
N PRO A 137 1.51 20.37 -10.77
CA PRO A 137 0.68 20.85 -9.67
C PRO A 137 -0.80 20.51 -9.90
N GLY A 138 -1.42 19.78 -8.96
CA GLY A 138 -2.83 19.37 -9.07
C GLY A 138 -3.08 18.12 -9.92
N GLU A 139 -2.06 17.46 -10.45
CA GLU A 139 -2.21 16.20 -11.19
C GLU A 139 -2.67 15.09 -10.24
N LYS A 140 -3.87 14.55 -10.51
CA LYS A 140 -4.39 13.37 -9.82
C LYS A 140 -4.11 12.14 -10.67
N ILE A 141 -3.42 11.18 -10.10
CA ILE A 141 -3.21 9.88 -10.76
C ILE A 141 -4.43 9.02 -10.47
N VAL A 142 -4.95 8.38 -11.52
CA VAL A 142 -5.96 7.34 -11.35
C VAL A 142 -5.23 6.05 -10.95
N VAL A 143 -5.29 5.73 -9.68
CA VAL A 143 -4.68 4.53 -9.11
C VAL A 143 -5.71 3.40 -9.17
N ASN A 144 -5.43 2.36 -9.94
CA ASN A 144 -6.31 1.20 -10.07
C ASN A 144 -6.06 0.17 -8.96
N GLU A 145 -4.84 0.08 -8.47
CA GLU A 145 -4.42 -0.91 -7.49
C GLU A 145 -3.40 -0.31 -6.53
N THR A 146 -3.57 -0.60 -5.23
CA THR A 146 -2.62 -0.22 -4.17
C THR A 146 -2.21 -1.45 -3.40
N TRP A 147 -0.95 -1.48 -2.95
CA TRP A 147 -0.45 -2.55 -2.09
C TRP A 147 0.01 -1.98 -0.75
N PRO A 148 -0.29 -2.67 0.36
CA PRO A 148 0.28 -2.29 1.65
C PRO A 148 1.81 -2.47 1.62
N ILE A 149 2.53 -1.59 2.31
CA ILE A 149 3.99 -1.66 2.39
C ILE A 149 4.45 -2.88 3.20
N HIS A 150 3.65 -3.33 4.17
CA HIS A 150 3.88 -4.56 4.91
C HIS A 150 3.11 -5.71 4.27
N ARG A 151 3.83 -6.63 3.64
CA ARG A 151 3.25 -7.80 2.99
C ARG A 151 3.89 -9.08 3.52
N GLN A 152 3.07 -10.10 3.67
CA GLN A 152 3.57 -11.44 3.97
C GLN A 152 4.31 -12.02 2.75
N PRO A 153 5.38 -12.79 2.97
CA PRO A 153 6.05 -13.49 1.88
C PRO A 153 5.07 -14.49 1.23
N PRO A 154 5.30 -14.88 -0.04
CA PRO A 154 4.51 -15.92 -0.67
C PRO A 154 4.64 -17.23 0.10
N SER A 155 3.55 -18.01 0.15
CA SER A 155 3.56 -19.35 0.76
C SER A 155 4.43 -20.31 -0.05
N PHE A 156 4.93 -21.36 0.60
CA PHE A 156 5.89 -22.30 -0.01
C PHE A 156 5.35 -22.97 -1.28
N ASP A 157 4.05 -23.22 -1.35
CA ASP A 157 3.35 -23.79 -2.52
C ASP A 157 3.29 -22.83 -3.72
N GLN A 158 3.52 -21.52 -3.51
CA GLN A 158 3.54 -20.48 -4.54
C GLN A 158 4.95 -20.20 -5.06
N LEU A 159 5.98 -20.78 -4.44
CA LEU A 159 7.36 -20.58 -4.86
C LEU A 159 7.65 -21.41 -6.11
N GLU A 160 8.36 -20.82 -7.06
CA GLU A 160 8.90 -21.55 -8.19
C GLU A 160 10.09 -22.43 -7.73
N SER A 161 10.11 -23.68 -8.18
CA SER A 161 11.19 -24.60 -7.86
C SER A 161 12.51 -24.27 -8.58
N LYS A 162 12.46 -23.44 -9.63
CA LYS A 162 13.61 -23.03 -10.42
C LYS A 162 14.16 -21.68 -9.93
N THR A 163 15.41 -21.68 -9.52
CA THR A 163 16.12 -20.44 -9.19
C THR A 163 16.34 -19.60 -10.44
N GLN A 164 15.90 -18.32 -10.39
CA GLN A 164 16.13 -17.35 -11.44
C GLN A 164 16.87 -16.13 -10.87
N MET A 165 17.80 -15.58 -11.66
CA MET A 165 18.45 -14.32 -11.30
C MET A 165 17.51 -13.16 -11.62
N PHE A 166 17.40 -12.22 -10.69
CA PHE A 166 16.63 -10.99 -10.86
C PHE A 166 17.56 -9.79 -10.81
N GLU A 167 17.65 -9.10 -11.95
CA GLU A 167 18.47 -7.88 -12.04
C GLU A 167 17.70 -6.68 -11.48
N THR A 168 18.15 -6.17 -10.34
CA THR A 168 17.48 -5.06 -9.65
C THR A 168 17.86 -3.68 -10.22
N GLY A 169 18.92 -3.59 -11.01
CA GLY A 169 19.49 -2.30 -11.43
C GLY A 169 20.19 -1.53 -10.32
N ILE A 170 20.24 -2.05 -9.11
CA ILE A 170 20.95 -1.42 -7.98
C ILE A 170 22.45 -1.71 -8.15
N LYS A 171 23.24 -0.66 -8.25
CA LYS A 171 24.71 -0.78 -8.24
C LYS A 171 25.18 -0.82 -6.80
N SER A 172 25.89 -1.87 -6.42
CA SER A 172 26.74 -1.87 -5.23
C SER A 172 28.06 -1.23 -5.60
N ILE A 173 28.50 -0.27 -4.82
CA ILE A 173 29.77 0.45 -4.99
C ILE A 173 30.88 -0.32 -4.28
#